data_262889814c2b76b1c5abb64a246fef71
#
_entry.id   262889814c2b76b1c5abb64a246fef71
#
_cell.length_a   1.000
_cell.length_b   1.000
_cell.length_c   1.000
_cell.angle_alpha   90.00
_cell.angle_beta   90.00
_cell.angle_gamma   90.00
#
_symmetry.space_group_name_H-M   'P 1'
#
loop_
_entity.id
_entity.type
_entity.pdbx_description
1 polymer ?
#
loop_
_entity_poly.entity_id
_entity_poly.type
_entity_poly.pdbx_seq_one_letter_code
_entity_poly.pdbx_strand_id
1 'polypeptide(L)'
;MSKTQYSPTFPMYPGDAAAVTPSDVLDLPDISIIYVGSFGTTGAVKVTTAQGTDVTFVGVPPGFVIPVQVRRVWSTGTTASNIIRIF
;
A
#
# COMPACT_ATOMS: atom_id res chain seq x y z
N MET A 1 -1.73 -2.81 -16.32
CA MET A 1 -2.67 -3.82 -16.79
C MET A 1 -3.68 -4.13 -15.70
N SER A 2 -4.93 -4.18 -16.06
CA SER A 2 -5.93 -4.51 -15.07
C SER A 2 -5.92 -6.02 -14.81
N LYS A 3 -6.20 -6.37 -13.59
CA LYS A 3 -6.27 -7.76 -13.19
C LYS A 3 -7.59 -8.35 -13.60
N THR A 4 -7.56 -9.58 -14.04
CA THR A 4 -8.78 -10.32 -14.28
C THR A 4 -9.40 -10.71 -12.95
N GLN A 5 -10.69 -10.53 -12.85
CA GLN A 5 -11.42 -10.97 -11.67
C GLN A 5 -11.43 -12.49 -11.62
N TYR A 6 -10.97 -13.04 -10.52
CA TYR A 6 -11.00 -14.49 -10.33
C TYR A 6 -12.29 -14.94 -9.68
N SER A 7 -13.00 -14.03 -9.04
CA SER A 7 -14.25 -14.34 -8.38
C SER A 7 -15.26 -13.22 -8.66
N PRO A 8 -15.99 -13.30 -9.75
CA PRO A 8 -16.96 -12.27 -10.08
C PRO A 8 -18.08 -12.14 -9.05
N THR A 9 -18.23 -13.12 -8.18
CA THR A 9 -19.21 -13.06 -7.10
C THR A 9 -18.82 -12.06 -6.02
N PHE A 10 -17.52 -11.70 -5.92
CA PHE A 10 -17.02 -10.78 -4.89
C PHE A 10 -16.19 -9.68 -5.53
N PRO A 11 -16.82 -8.81 -6.35
CA PRO A 11 -16.06 -7.80 -7.09
C PRO A 11 -15.40 -6.74 -6.21
N MET A 12 -15.81 -6.59 -4.94
CA MET A 12 -15.20 -5.62 -4.06
C MET A 12 -13.83 -6.08 -3.53
N TYR A 13 -13.47 -7.33 -3.70
CA TYR A 13 -12.17 -7.81 -3.23
C TYR A 13 -11.17 -7.84 -4.38
N PRO A 14 -9.96 -7.29 -4.16
CA PRO A 14 -8.89 -7.40 -5.13
C PRO A 14 -8.51 -8.86 -5.37
N GLY A 15 -7.97 -9.15 -6.53
CA GLY A 15 -7.64 -10.51 -6.91
C GLY A 15 -6.22 -10.95 -6.56
N ASP A 16 -5.35 -10.03 -6.14
CA ASP A 16 -3.95 -10.38 -5.96
C ASP A 16 -3.28 -9.49 -4.91
N ALA A 17 -2.10 -9.93 -4.49
CA ALA A 17 -1.27 -9.20 -3.54
C ALA A 17 0.20 -9.44 -3.84
N ALA A 18 1.04 -8.47 -3.55
CA ALA A 18 2.47 -8.58 -3.78
C ALA A 18 3.25 -7.72 -2.78
N ALA A 19 4.49 -8.13 -2.50
CA ALA A 19 5.36 -7.36 -1.63
C ALA A 19 5.70 -6.00 -2.23
N VAL A 20 5.88 -5.01 -1.38
CA VAL A 20 6.26 -3.66 -1.79
C VAL A 20 7.67 -3.37 -1.31
N THR A 21 8.49 -2.87 -2.24
CA THR A 21 9.76 -2.24 -1.89
C THR A 21 9.54 -0.74 -1.98
N PRO A 22 9.54 -0.02 -0.85
CA PRO A 22 9.33 1.42 -0.89
C PRO A 22 10.37 2.12 -1.74
N SER A 23 9.97 3.16 -2.44
CA SER A 23 10.84 3.91 -3.34
C SER A 23 10.43 5.37 -3.39
N ASP A 24 11.44 6.26 -3.43
CA ASP A 24 11.17 7.69 -3.56
C ASP A 24 10.97 8.11 -5.01
N VAL A 25 11.17 7.22 -5.96
CA VAL A 25 11.15 7.57 -7.38
C VAL A 25 10.23 6.71 -8.23
N LEU A 26 9.85 5.53 -7.77
CA LEU A 26 9.05 4.60 -8.57
C LEU A 26 7.66 4.44 -7.99
N ASP A 27 6.67 4.53 -8.86
CA ASP A 27 5.29 4.21 -8.50
C ASP A 27 5.10 2.70 -8.50
N LEU A 28 4.05 2.26 -7.81
CA LEU A 28 3.61 0.87 -7.88
C LEU A 28 3.11 0.57 -9.29
N PRO A 29 3.24 -0.69 -9.74
CA PRO A 29 2.75 -1.06 -11.07
C PRO A 29 1.25 -0.86 -11.24
N ASP A 30 0.49 -1.02 -10.16
CA ASP A 30 -0.95 -0.85 -10.15
C ASP A 30 -1.35 0.00 -8.96
N ILE A 31 -2.44 0.74 -9.11
CA ILE A 31 -3.06 1.41 -7.97
C ILE A 31 -3.50 0.33 -6.99
N SER A 32 -3.12 0.48 -5.73
CA SER A 32 -3.23 -0.60 -4.76
C SER A 32 -3.72 -0.11 -3.41
N ILE A 33 -4.25 -1.04 -2.63
CA ILE A 33 -4.49 -0.85 -1.21
C ILE A 33 -3.27 -1.40 -0.48
N ILE A 34 -2.86 -0.75 0.58
CA ILE A 34 -1.62 -1.10 1.28
C ILE A 34 -1.91 -1.76 2.61
N TYR A 35 -1.31 -2.92 2.81
CA TYR A 35 -1.31 -3.64 4.07
C TYR A 35 0.07 -3.46 4.72
N VAL A 36 0.08 -3.10 5.99
CA VAL A 36 1.32 -2.85 6.72
C VAL A 36 1.56 -4.00 7.68
N GLY A 37 2.63 -4.73 7.46
CA GLY A 37 2.89 -5.97 8.22
C GLY A 37 3.54 -5.74 9.57
N SER A 38 4.56 -4.88 9.63
CA SER A 38 5.29 -4.68 10.89
C SER A 38 6.02 -3.36 10.92
N PHE A 39 6.57 -3.03 12.08
CA PHE A 39 7.35 -1.82 12.32
C PHE A 39 8.53 -2.12 13.21
N GLY A 40 9.44 -1.15 13.29
CA GLY A 40 10.39 -1.08 14.37
C GLY A 40 9.71 -0.54 15.63
N THR A 41 9.94 0.73 15.95
CA THR A 41 9.38 1.34 17.17
C THR A 41 8.12 2.14 16.91
N THR A 42 8.04 2.82 15.78
CA THR A 42 6.85 3.59 15.41
C THR A 42 6.44 3.26 13.99
N GLY A 43 5.15 3.19 13.78
CA GLY A 43 4.61 2.91 12.48
C GLY A 43 4.32 4.19 11.72
N ALA A 44 5.13 4.49 10.70
CA ALA A 44 4.86 5.59 9.80
C ALA A 44 4.98 5.07 8.37
N VAL A 45 4.03 5.46 7.54
CA VAL A 45 4.01 5.07 6.13
C VAL A 45 3.68 6.32 5.32
N LYS A 46 4.62 6.75 4.49
CA LYS A 46 4.39 7.86 3.58
C LYS A 46 4.00 7.32 2.23
N VAL A 47 2.87 7.78 1.73
CA VAL A 47 2.32 7.32 0.45
C VAL A 47 1.92 8.50 -0.43
N THR A 48 1.84 8.25 -1.73
CA THR A 48 1.16 9.12 -2.67
C THR A 48 -0.13 8.42 -3.06
N THR A 49 -1.26 9.09 -2.84
CA THR A 49 -2.57 8.51 -3.16
C THR A 49 -2.79 8.46 -4.66
N ALA A 50 -3.82 7.75 -5.07
CA ALA A 50 -4.19 7.66 -6.49
C ALA A 50 -4.43 9.04 -7.10
N GLN A 51 -4.87 10.02 -6.31
CA GLN A 51 -5.10 11.38 -6.76
C GLN A 51 -3.84 12.24 -6.78
N GLY A 52 -2.71 11.72 -6.30
CA GLY A 52 -1.45 12.43 -6.30
C GLY A 52 -1.14 13.20 -5.03
N THR A 53 -1.84 12.95 -3.95
CA THR A 53 -1.61 13.62 -2.67
C THR A 53 -0.61 12.81 -1.84
N ASP A 54 0.42 13.50 -1.32
CA ASP A 54 1.40 12.88 -0.44
C ASP A 54 0.91 12.97 1.00
N VAL A 55 0.82 11.84 1.66
CA VAL A 55 0.32 11.75 3.03
C VAL A 55 1.20 10.80 3.82
N THR A 56 1.50 11.16 5.06
CA THR A 56 2.19 10.26 5.99
C THR A 56 1.21 9.79 7.05
N PHE A 57 0.98 8.49 7.09
CA PHE A 57 0.15 7.87 8.12
C PHE A 57 1.04 7.54 9.30
N VAL A 58 0.73 8.11 10.46
CA VAL A 58 1.53 7.96 11.68
C VAL A 58 0.76 7.15 12.69
N GLY A 59 1.47 6.35 13.47
CA GLY A 59 0.83 5.55 14.51
C GLY A 59 0.08 4.35 13.97
N VAL A 60 0.47 3.86 12.81
CA VAL A 60 -0.18 2.73 12.16
C VAL A 60 0.22 1.44 12.88
N PRO A 61 -0.73 0.66 13.40
CA PRO A 61 -0.40 -0.60 14.07
C PRO A 61 -0.05 -1.70 13.06
N PRO A 62 0.67 -2.74 13.50
CA PRO A 62 0.93 -3.90 12.63
C PRO A 62 -0.38 -4.55 12.18
N GLY A 63 -0.41 -5.00 10.95
CA GLY A 63 -1.61 -5.62 10.39
C GLY A 63 -2.68 -4.65 9.95
N PHE A 64 -2.35 -3.38 9.84
CA PHE A 64 -3.32 -2.36 9.45
C PHE A 64 -3.40 -2.23 7.94
N VAL A 65 -4.61 -2.06 7.43
CA VAL A 65 -4.85 -1.79 6.02
C VAL A 65 -5.14 -0.30 5.87
N ILE A 66 -4.33 0.39 5.06
CA ILE A 66 -4.52 1.82 4.82
C ILE A 66 -5.72 2.01 3.91
N PRO A 67 -6.76 2.74 4.36
CA PRO A 67 -8.04 2.76 3.66
C PRO A 67 -8.08 3.80 2.53
N VAL A 68 -7.08 3.79 1.66
CA VAL A 68 -7.04 4.69 0.53
C VAL A 68 -6.26 4.01 -0.60
N GLN A 69 -6.64 4.30 -1.83
CA GLN A 69 -5.89 3.81 -2.98
C GLN A 69 -4.58 4.56 -3.12
N VAL A 70 -3.50 3.82 -3.29
CA VAL A 70 -2.13 4.32 -3.27
C VAL A 70 -1.44 4.01 -4.58
N ARG A 71 -0.68 4.95 -5.10
CA ARG A 71 0.14 4.69 -6.28
C ARG A 71 1.64 4.65 -5.96
N ARG A 72 2.09 5.15 -4.82
CA ARG A 72 3.49 5.07 -4.41
C ARG A 72 3.61 4.94 -2.91
N VAL A 73 4.54 4.08 -2.47
CA VAL A 73 4.95 4.00 -1.08
C VAL A 73 6.38 4.53 -1.02
N TRP A 74 6.58 5.60 -0.26
CA TRP A 74 7.87 6.26 -0.17
C TRP A 74 8.83 5.49 0.73
N SER A 75 10.10 5.48 0.35
CA SER A 75 11.16 4.97 1.22
C SER A 75 11.46 5.98 2.32
N THR A 76 11.61 7.25 1.96
CA THR A 76 11.81 8.33 2.92
C THR A 76 10.50 8.63 3.65
N GLY A 77 10.51 8.56 4.97
CA GLY A 77 9.32 8.80 5.79
C GLY A 77 8.54 7.55 6.13
N THR A 78 8.91 6.40 5.60
CA THR A 78 8.29 5.12 5.93
C THR A 78 9.23 4.34 6.84
N THR A 79 8.73 3.99 8.01
CA THR A 79 9.46 3.17 8.98
C THR A 79 8.92 1.75 9.05
N ALA A 80 7.78 1.51 8.42
CA ALA A 80 7.17 0.19 8.37
C ALA A 80 7.95 -0.77 7.49
N SER A 81 7.78 -2.05 7.76
CA SER A 81 8.34 -3.12 6.93
C SER A 81 7.27 -4.16 6.64
N ASN A 82 7.61 -5.10 5.76
CA ASN A 82 6.67 -6.14 5.34
C ASN A 82 5.38 -5.55 4.80
N ILE A 83 5.52 -4.59 3.90
CA ILE A 83 4.39 -3.90 3.28
C ILE A 83 3.94 -4.72 2.08
N ILE A 84 2.64 -4.93 1.99
CA ILE A 84 2.01 -5.68 0.90
C ILE A 84 1.05 -4.76 0.16
N ARG A 85 1.11 -4.75 -1.15
CA ARG A 85 0.09 -4.09 -1.96
C ARG A 85 -0.96 -5.10 -2.38
N ILE A 86 -2.20 -4.65 -2.40
CA ILE A 86 -3.37 -5.47 -2.70
C ILE A 86 -4.08 -4.85 -3.89
N PHE A 87 -4.23 -5.59 -4.94
CA PHE A 87 -4.77 -5.07 -6.21
C PHE A 87 -5.50 -6.18 -7.00
#